data_d36b0b2d6acad08322ae54773758cf1d
#
_entry.id   d36b0b2d6acad08322ae54773758cf1d
#
_cell.length_a   1.000
_cell.length_b   1.000
_cell.length_c   1.000
_cell.angle_alpha   90.00
_cell.angle_beta   90.00
_cell.angle_gamma   90.00
#
_symmetry.space_group_name_H-M   'P 1'
#
loop_
_entity.id
_entity.type
_entity.pdbx_description
1 polymer ?
#
loop_
_entity_poly.entity_id
_entity_poly.type
_entity_poly.pdbx_seq_one_letter_code
_entity_poly.pdbx_strand_id
1 'polypeptide(L)' 'MDYMALALSLASLALGQVSPNPVVGAVVVKNHVVVGQGYTQPPGFHHAEVVALKKASEKARGGTMYTT' A
#
# COMPACT_ATOMS: atom_id res chain seq x y z
N MET A 1 -16.28 3.18 -2.69
CA MET A 1 -14.97 3.79 -2.39
C MET A 1 -14.01 3.54 -3.53
N ASP A 2 -13.21 4.52 -3.87
CA ASP A 2 -12.19 4.37 -4.90
C ASP A 2 -10.88 3.93 -4.24
N TYR A 3 -10.59 2.65 -4.29
CA TYR A 3 -9.41 2.09 -3.63
C TYR A 3 -8.10 2.52 -4.32
N MET A 4 -8.14 2.78 -5.62
CA MET A 4 -6.95 3.30 -6.29
C MET A 4 -6.66 4.74 -5.86
N ALA A 5 -7.69 5.54 -5.63
CA ALA A 5 -7.49 6.88 -5.10
C ALA A 5 -6.89 6.84 -3.70
N LEU A 6 -7.32 5.87 -2.89
CA LEU A 6 -6.72 5.66 -1.57
C LEU A 6 -5.24 5.29 -1.69
N ALA A 7 -4.90 4.39 -2.62
CA ALA A 7 -3.51 4.01 -2.85
C ALA A 7 -2.66 5.21 -3.27
N LEU A 8 -3.19 6.07 -4.13
CA LEU A 8 -2.50 7.30 -4.54
C LEU A 8 -2.28 8.24 -3.35
N SER A 9 -3.27 8.38 -2.48
CA SER A 9 -3.14 9.20 -1.27
C SER A 9 -2.05 8.65 -0.36
N LEU A 10 -1.98 7.33 -0.21
CA LEU A 10 -0.92 6.69 0.59
C LEU A 10 0.46 6.94 -0.02
N ALA A 11 0.58 6.85 -1.35
CA ALA A 11 1.84 7.11 -2.02
C ALA A 11 2.36 8.52 -1.69
N SER A 12 1.47 9.49 -1.59
CA SER A 12 1.85 10.88 -1.31
C SER A 12 2.51 11.04 0.06
N LEU A 13 2.24 10.13 1.00
CA LEU A 13 2.86 10.17 2.32
C LEU A 13 4.35 9.86 2.29
N ALA A 14 4.83 9.22 1.21
CA ALA A 14 6.24 8.88 1.06
C ALA A 14 7.06 9.99 0.39
N LEU A 15 6.41 11.07 -0.08
CA LEU A 15 7.11 12.16 -0.76
C LEU A 15 8.15 12.78 0.17
N GLY A 16 9.35 12.96 -0.35
CA GLY A 16 10.46 13.54 0.40
C GLY A 16 11.22 12.55 1.26
N GLN A 17 10.69 11.35 1.48
CA GLN A 17 11.37 10.34 2.29
C GLN A 17 12.22 9.39 1.44
N VAL A 18 11.79 9.14 0.22
CA VAL A 18 12.38 8.07 -0.61
C VAL A 18 12.91 8.57 -1.94
N SER A 19 13.07 9.88 -2.07
CA SER A 19 13.69 10.45 -3.27
C SER A 19 15.11 9.86 -3.42
N PRO A 20 15.54 9.48 -4.64
CA PRO A 20 14.86 9.64 -5.93
C PRO A 20 13.94 8.47 -6.33
N ASN A 21 13.68 7.54 -5.46
CA ASN A 21 12.86 6.37 -5.79
C ASN A 21 11.39 6.77 -6.04
N PRO A 22 10.68 6.07 -6.94
CA PRO A 22 9.26 6.33 -7.13
C PRO A 22 8.48 6.09 -5.85
N VAL A 23 7.43 6.89 -5.63
CA VAL A 23 6.53 6.66 -4.50
C VAL A 23 5.39 5.76 -4.95
N VAL A 24 5.06 4.78 -4.11
CA VAL A 24 4.04 3.76 -4.38
C VAL A 24 3.14 3.63 -3.16
N GLY A 25 1.85 3.53 -3.40
CA GLY A 25 0.88 3.18 -2.38
C GLY A 25 0.21 1.87 -2.74
N ALA A 26 -0.18 1.09 -1.73
CA ALA A 26 -0.83 -0.19 -1.93
C ALA A 26 -1.95 -0.38 -0.91
N VAL A 27 -3.06 -0.95 -1.37
CA VAL A 27 -4.23 -1.22 -0.54
C VAL A 27 -4.68 -2.64 -0.84
N VAL A 28 -4.92 -3.43 0.22
CA VAL A 28 -5.50 -4.78 0.09
C VAL A 28 -6.94 -4.70 0.55
N VAL A 29 -7.85 -5.18 -0.30
CA VAL A 29 -9.30 -5.11 -0.07
C VAL A 29 -9.88 -6.51 -0.11
N LYS A 30 -10.74 -6.84 0.84
CA LYS A 30 -11.47 -8.10 0.86
C LYS A 30 -12.90 -7.82 1.30
N ASN A 31 -13.88 -8.30 0.51
CA ASN A 31 -15.30 -8.11 0.80
C ASN A 31 -15.65 -6.65 1.01
N HIS A 32 -15.11 -5.77 0.16
CA HIS A 32 -15.33 -4.32 0.19
C HIS A 32 -14.78 -3.64 1.45
N VAL A 33 -13.85 -4.31 2.16
CA VAL A 33 -13.21 -3.75 3.35
C VAL A 33 -11.71 -3.67 3.12
N VAL A 34 -11.11 -2.52 3.45
CA VAL A 34 -9.65 -2.38 3.42
C VAL A 34 -9.09 -3.18 4.60
N VAL A 35 -8.32 -4.21 4.31
CA VAL A 35 -7.73 -5.08 5.33
C VAL A 35 -6.24 -4.83 5.53
N GLY A 36 -5.61 -4.09 4.65
CA GLY A 36 -4.21 -3.70 4.79
C GLY A 36 -3.88 -2.56 3.85
N GLN A 37 -2.92 -1.73 4.24
CA GLN A 37 -2.48 -0.64 3.41
C GLN A 37 -1.03 -0.29 3.73
N GLY A 38 -0.33 0.27 2.76
CA GLY A 38 1.05 0.66 2.92
C GLY A 38 1.50 1.64 1.87
N TYR A 39 2.67 2.21 2.08
CA TYR A 39 3.29 3.11 1.12
C TYR A 39 4.80 2.92 1.17
N THR A 40 5.49 3.43 0.16
CA THR A 40 6.94 3.28 0.04
C THR A 40 7.65 3.74 1.32
N GLN A 41 8.51 2.87 1.84
CA GLN A 41 9.31 3.14 3.02
C GLN A 41 10.70 3.65 2.62
N PRO A 42 11.47 4.21 3.56
CA PRO A 42 12.84 4.62 3.26
C PRO A 42 13.67 3.46 2.71
N PRO A 43 14.75 3.75 1.95
CA PRO A 43 15.61 2.70 1.40
C PRO A 43 16.06 1.71 2.48
N GLY A 44 16.06 0.42 2.13
CA GLY A 44 16.40 -0.65 3.05
C GLY A 44 15.22 -1.22 3.81
N PHE A 45 14.03 -0.63 3.69
CA PHE A 45 12.81 -1.12 4.30
C PHE A 45 11.92 -1.78 3.26
N HIS A 46 10.76 -2.29 3.70
CA HIS A 46 9.86 -3.02 2.81
C HIS A 46 9.19 -2.10 1.79
N HIS A 47 8.90 -2.66 0.60
CA HIS A 47 8.09 -1.98 -0.40
C HIS A 47 6.64 -1.85 0.07
N ALA A 48 5.89 -0.93 -0.57
CA ALA A 48 4.51 -0.64 -0.19
C ALA A 48 3.64 -1.91 -0.17
N GLU A 49 3.76 -2.77 -1.17
CA GLU A 49 2.96 -4.00 -1.28
C GLU A 49 3.24 -4.93 -0.11
N VAL A 50 4.50 -5.06 0.29
CA VAL A 50 4.88 -5.90 1.41
C VAL A 50 4.31 -5.35 2.71
N VAL A 51 4.37 -4.03 2.88
CA VAL A 51 3.79 -3.38 4.07
C VAL A 51 2.29 -3.65 4.14
N ALA A 52 1.58 -3.47 3.01
CA ALA A 52 0.14 -3.70 2.96
C ALA A 52 -0.21 -5.17 3.27
N LEU A 53 0.55 -6.11 2.70
CA LEU A 53 0.32 -7.54 2.92
C LEU A 53 0.59 -7.94 4.37
N LYS A 54 1.63 -7.42 4.98
CA LYS A 54 1.93 -7.71 6.38
C LYS A 54 0.82 -7.21 7.30
N LYS A 55 0.29 -6.01 7.02
CA LYS A 55 -0.80 -5.46 7.82
C LYS A 55 -2.09 -6.23 7.63
N ALA A 56 -2.36 -6.70 6.41
CA ALA A 56 -3.55 -7.50 6.14
C ALA A 56 -3.43 -8.89 6.74
N SER A 57 -2.21 -9.45 6.79
CA SER A 57 -1.95 -10.78 7.32
C SER A 57 -2.82 -11.80 6.61
N GLU A 58 -3.47 -12.71 7.34
CA GLU A 58 -4.30 -13.75 6.74
C GLU A 58 -5.52 -13.19 6.01
N LYS A 59 -5.94 -12.00 6.33
CA LYS A 59 -7.08 -11.35 5.67
C LYS A 59 -6.79 -11.02 4.21
N ALA A 60 -5.52 -11.01 3.80
CA ALA A 60 -5.16 -10.79 2.40
C ALA A 60 -5.60 -11.94 1.50
N ARG A 61 -5.76 -13.14 2.06
CA ARG A 61 -6.15 -14.32 1.27
C ARG A 61 -7.52 -14.10 0.64
N GLY A 62 -7.59 -14.26 -0.67
CA GLY A 62 -8.83 -14.01 -1.41
C GLY A 62 -9.15 -12.54 -1.65
N GLY A 63 -8.27 -11.64 -1.23
CA GLY A 63 -8.46 -10.21 -1.43
C GLY A 63 -7.90 -9.73 -2.76
N THR A 64 -8.02 -8.43 -2.99
CA THR A 64 -7.52 -7.74 -4.17
C THR A 64 -6.56 -6.65 -3.73
N MET A 65 -5.42 -6.56 -4.40
CA MET A 65 -4.46 -5.49 -4.13
C MET A 65 -4.56 -4.41 -5.21
N TYR A 66 -4.67 -3.17 -4.75
CA TYR A 66 -4.59 -1.99 -5.60
C TYR A 66 -3.25 -1.31 -5.33
N THR A 67 -2.41 -1.20 -6.35
CA THR A 67 -1.10 -0.56 -6.21
C THR A 67 -0.89 0.45 -7.33
N THR A 68 -0.25 1.57 -6.99
CA THR A 68 0.02 2.62 -7.96
C THR A 68 1.24 2.36 -8.83
#